data_4bccfed27d5953c2d4583d604808d097
#
_entry.id   4bccfed27d5953c2d4583d604808d097
#
_cell.length_a   1.000
_cell.length_b   1.000
_cell.length_c   1.000
_cell.angle_alpha   90.00
_cell.angle_beta   90.00
_cell.angle_gamma   90.00
#
_symmetry.space_group_name_H-M   'P 1'
#
loop_
_entity.id
_entity.type
_entity.pdbx_description
1 polymer ?
#
loop_
_entity_poly.entity_id
_entity_poly.type
_entity_poly.pdbx_seq_one_letter_code
_entity_poly.pdbx_strand_id
1 'polypeptide(L)'
;DVPYLKGHKRKHRAILQAKSFLTGKIFQLDRTVLPEGTWIHFDIEDNALTPTRERHVYLWGFLAPSYGKENFEYIWTDDETNDYEGWKGFLQKIEQYRSQFPVLVLAHYSNHEKATIKQYAARYAMENHPTVMWLLGDNSPLFDMQKPILDCLVLPLRRYGQKDICTHPDLVNLQWENKDSGSQWSVVQFSRFQSESNFIEKQKIKTEILSYNRDDVIATRQLEVWFRRLFS
;
A
#
# COMPACT_ATOMS: atom_id res chain seq x y z
N ASP A 1 3.12 -35.13 14.20
CA ASP A 1 2.25 -34.17 14.88
C ASP A 1 3.08 -32.94 15.29
N VAL A 2 2.66 -31.76 14.85
CA VAL A 2 3.29 -30.50 15.24
C VAL A 2 2.55 -29.97 16.46
N PRO A 3 3.17 -29.96 17.65
CA PRO A 3 2.47 -29.74 18.93
C PRO A 3 1.82 -28.37 19.08
N TYR A 4 2.24 -27.37 18.27
CA TYR A 4 1.78 -25.98 18.37
C TYR A 4 0.56 -25.64 17.51
N LEU A 5 0.07 -26.57 16.69
CA LEU A 5 -1.07 -26.31 15.82
C LEU A 5 -2.37 -26.73 16.49
N LYS A 6 -2.87 -25.91 17.40
CA LYS A 6 -4.20 -26.06 17.98
C LYS A 6 -5.26 -25.60 16.99
N GLY A 7 -6.15 -26.51 16.56
CA GLY A 7 -7.30 -26.23 15.71
C GLY A 7 -7.15 -26.74 14.25
N HIS A 8 -8.25 -27.28 13.70
CA HIS A 8 -8.27 -27.91 12.37
C HIS A 8 -7.84 -26.95 11.24
N LYS A 9 -8.31 -25.71 11.25
CA LYS A 9 -7.97 -24.73 10.19
C LYS A 9 -6.49 -24.39 10.14
N ARG A 10 -5.83 -24.21 11.29
CA ARG A 10 -4.38 -23.91 11.36
C ARG A 10 -3.50 -25.08 10.92
N LYS A 11 -3.86 -26.31 11.32
CA LYS A 11 -3.15 -27.53 10.88
C LYS A 11 -3.25 -27.68 9.37
N HIS A 12 -4.46 -27.53 8.80
CA HIS A 12 -4.68 -27.64 7.39
C HIS A 12 -3.87 -26.62 6.60
N ARG A 13 -3.89 -25.35 7.00
CA ARG A 13 -3.07 -24.30 6.38
C ARG A 13 -1.57 -24.59 6.41
N ALA A 14 -1.05 -25.08 7.54
CA ALA A 14 0.37 -25.42 7.67
C ALA A 14 0.79 -26.57 6.74
N ILE A 15 -0.06 -27.58 6.59
CA ILE A 15 0.18 -28.68 5.66
C ILE A 15 0.19 -28.16 4.21
N LEU A 16 -0.78 -27.31 3.86
CA LEU A 16 -0.82 -26.70 2.53
C LEU A 16 0.37 -25.77 2.29
N GLN A 17 0.83 -25.04 3.32
CA GLN A 17 2.03 -24.20 3.21
C GLN A 17 3.27 -25.06 2.91
N ALA A 18 3.46 -26.17 3.62
CA ALA A 18 4.57 -27.09 3.34
C ALA A 18 4.48 -27.68 1.93
N LYS A 19 3.28 -28.08 1.50
CA LYS A 19 3.07 -28.57 0.12
C LYS A 19 3.34 -27.48 -0.92
N SER A 20 2.90 -26.24 -0.66
CA SER A 20 3.13 -25.10 -1.53
C SER A 20 4.63 -24.87 -1.75
N PHE A 21 5.43 -24.87 -0.68
CA PHE A 21 6.88 -24.76 -0.78
C PHE A 21 7.54 -25.89 -1.58
N LEU A 22 7.09 -27.13 -1.35
CA LEU A 22 7.67 -28.31 -2.03
C LEU A 22 7.30 -28.38 -3.51
N THR A 23 6.16 -27.86 -3.88
CA THR A 23 5.61 -28.05 -5.25
C THR A 23 5.61 -26.76 -6.08
N GLY A 24 5.87 -25.59 -5.49
CA GLY A 24 5.72 -24.29 -6.14
C GLY A 24 4.26 -23.91 -6.42
N LYS A 25 3.27 -24.70 -5.98
CA LYS A 25 1.85 -24.50 -6.33
C LYS A 25 1.14 -23.61 -5.36
N ILE A 26 0.23 -22.79 -5.89
CA ILE A 26 -0.75 -22.02 -5.13
C ILE A 26 -1.87 -22.98 -4.68
N PHE A 27 -2.31 -22.89 -3.42
CA PHE A 27 -3.51 -23.55 -2.93
C PHE A 27 -4.55 -22.51 -2.55
N GLN A 28 -5.76 -22.70 -3.05
CA GLN A 28 -6.90 -21.89 -2.68
C GLN A 28 -7.54 -22.46 -1.41
N LEU A 29 -7.73 -21.60 -0.41
CA LEU A 29 -8.40 -21.94 0.85
C LEU A 29 -9.88 -21.60 0.82
N ASP A 30 -10.20 -20.46 0.19
CA ASP A 30 -11.54 -19.91 0.12
C ASP A 30 -11.69 -19.09 -1.16
N ARG A 31 -12.93 -18.67 -1.47
CA ARG A 31 -13.24 -17.75 -2.55
C ARG A 31 -13.69 -16.41 -1.95
N THR A 32 -13.23 -15.34 -2.57
CA THR A 32 -13.72 -14.00 -2.28
C THR A 32 -13.90 -13.24 -3.58
N VAL A 33 -14.85 -12.32 -3.58
CA VAL A 33 -15.07 -11.41 -4.68
C VAL A 33 -14.52 -10.05 -4.24
N LEU A 34 -13.68 -9.47 -5.08
CA LEU A 34 -13.20 -8.10 -4.85
C LEU A 34 -14.36 -7.12 -5.03
N PRO A 35 -14.35 -6.00 -4.29
CA PRO A 35 -15.37 -4.96 -4.43
C PRO A 35 -15.49 -4.48 -5.88
N GLU A 36 -16.71 -4.19 -6.29
CA GLU A 36 -16.98 -3.47 -7.54
C GLU A 36 -16.75 -1.97 -7.34
N GLY A 37 -16.45 -1.27 -8.44
CA GLY A 37 -16.26 0.18 -8.40
C GLY A 37 -14.99 0.62 -9.13
N THR A 38 -14.71 1.92 -9.03
CA THR A 38 -13.48 2.51 -9.54
C THR A 38 -12.38 2.33 -8.51
N TRP A 39 -11.31 1.65 -8.91
CA TRP A 39 -10.16 1.40 -8.05
C TRP A 39 -9.11 2.49 -8.21
N ILE A 40 -8.71 3.05 -7.10
CA ILE A 40 -7.54 3.92 -6.96
C ILE A 40 -6.59 3.22 -6.00
N HIS A 41 -5.39 2.95 -6.48
CA HIS A 41 -4.35 2.33 -5.67
C HIS A 41 -3.50 3.42 -5.05
N PHE A 42 -3.19 3.30 -3.77
CA PHE A 42 -2.36 4.29 -3.10
C PHE A 42 -1.40 3.65 -2.10
N ASP A 43 -0.32 4.36 -1.87
CA ASP A 43 0.74 4.02 -0.95
C ASP A 43 1.36 5.27 -0.36
N ILE A 44 2.02 5.14 0.79
CA ILE A 44 2.60 6.26 1.52
C ILE A 44 4.07 6.02 1.83
N GLU A 45 4.84 7.11 1.80
CA GLU A 45 6.21 7.11 2.34
C GLU A 45 6.28 7.99 3.57
N ASP A 46 6.84 7.45 4.63
CA ASP A 46 6.90 8.16 5.90
C ASP A 46 8.28 8.06 6.58
N ASN A 47 8.57 9.08 7.37
CA ASN A 47 9.73 9.11 8.26
C ASN A 47 9.25 8.96 9.71
N ALA A 48 9.58 7.83 10.33
CA ALA A 48 9.32 7.58 11.75
C ALA A 48 10.44 8.11 12.67
N LEU A 49 11.53 8.63 12.10
CA LEU A 49 12.72 9.09 12.81
C LEU A 49 12.74 10.61 13.01
N THR A 50 11.57 11.23 13.14
CA THR A 50 11.48 12.68 13.38
C THR A 50 11.97 13.05 14.78
N PRO A 51 12.48 14.28 15.00
CA PRO A 51 12.88 14.75 16.34
C PRO A 51 11.75 14.68 17.36
N THR A 52 10.50 14.86 16.94
CA THR A 52 9.31 14.79 17.79
C THR A 52 8.88 13.36 18.09
N ARG A 53 9.51 12.35 17.45
CA ARG A 53 9.10 10.94 17.44
C ARG A 53 7.69 10.71 16.88
N GLU A 54 7.14 11.70 16.20
CA GLU A 54 5.91 11.57 15.44
C GLU A 54 6.23 11.20 13.99
N ARG A 55 5.43 10.32 13.43
CA ARG A 55 5.59 9.91 12.04
C ARG A 55 5.23 11.07 11.11
N HIS A 56 6.11 11.40 10.17
CA HIS A 56 5.86 12.37 9.10
C HIS A 56 5.68 11.64 7.78
N VAL A 57 4.51 11.76 7.17
CA VAL A 57 4.24 11.27 5.82
C VAL A 57 4.65 12.34 4.82
N TYR A 58 5.77 12.14 4.14
CA TYR A 58 6.29 13.09 3.15
C TYR A 58 5.76 12.85 1.74
N LEU A 59 5.17 11.67 1.49
CA LEU A 59 4.62 11.33 0.18
C LEU A 59 3.35 10.49 0.32
N TRP A 60 2.27 10.95 -0.31
CA TRP A 60 1.05 10.21 -0.57
C TRP A 60 0.97 10.00 -2.07
N GLY A 61 1.16 8.79 -2.56
CA GLY A 61 1.13 8.44 -3.98
C GLY A 61 -0.15 7.72 -4.36
N PHE A 62 -0.68 8.02 -5.54
CA PHE A 62 -1.92 7.46 -6.05
C PHE A 62 -1.77 7.06 -7.51
N LEU A 63 -2.35 5.93 -7.89
CA LEU A 63 -2.56 5.53 -9.26
C LEU A 63 -4.06 5.58 -9.54
N ALA A 64 -4.49 6.60 -10.24
CA ALA A 64 -5.89 6.85 -10.55
C ALA A 64 -6.18 6.68 -12.04
N PRO A 65 -7.38 6.20 -12.42
CA PRO A 65 -7.78 6.16 -13.83
C PRO A 65 -7.99 7.58 -14.36
N SER A 66 -7.42 7.88 -15.53
CA SER A 66 -7.58 9.16 -16.22
C SER A 66 -7.67 8.92 -17.73
N TYR A 67 -8.80 9.29 -18.35
CA TYR A 67 -9.04 9.21 -19.81
C TYR A 67 -8.55 7.91 -20.47
N GLY A 68 -8.86 6.75 -19.85
CA GLY A 68 -8.46 5.43 -20.36
C GLY A 68 -6.99 5.06 -20.13
N LYS A 69 -6.25 5.85 -19.37
CA LYS A 69 -4.89 5.58 -18.90
C LYS A 69 -4.85 5.65 -17.37
N GLU A 70 -3.84 5.07 -16.79
CA GLU A 70 -3.53 5.25 -15.38
C GLU A 70 -2.58 6.44 -15.23
N ASN A 71 -2.85 7.28 -14.26
CA ASN A 71 -2.05 8.46 -13.97
C ASN A 71 -1.53 8.38 -12.53
N PHE A 72 -0.21 8.51 -12.37
CA PHE A 72 0.38 8.63 -11.05
C PHE A 72 0.28 10.08 -10.58
N GLU A 73 -0.43 10.28 -9.49
CA GLU A 73 -0.62 11.56 -8.81
C GLU A 73 -0.03 11.48 -7.42
N TYR A 74 0.43 12.60 -6.88
CA TYR A 74 1.04 12.58 -5.55
C TYR A 74 0.86 13.89 -4.79
N ILE A 75 0.99 13.80 -3.47
CA ILE A 75 1.15 14.93 -2.57
C ILE A 75 2.48 14.76 -1.87
N TRP A 76 3.27 15.82 -1.86
CA TRP A 76 4.63 15.84 -1.34
C TRP A 76 4.79 16.94 -0.31
N THR A 77 5.50 16.66 0.77
CA THR A 77 5.93 17.65 1.77
C THR A 77 7.44 17.61 1.94
N ASP A 78 8.08 18.76 1.91
CA ASP A 78 9.55 18.87 1.94
C ASP A 78 10.13 18.59 3.34
N ASP A 79 9.36 18.87 4.37
CA ASP A 79 9.74 18.71 5.77
C ASP A 79 8.53 18.59 6.70
N GLU A 80 8.80 18.40 7.98
CA GLU A 80 7.79 18.20 9.03
C GLU A 80 6.94 19.45 9.30
N THR A 81 7.43 20.65 8.97
CA THR A 81 6.66 21.90 9.17
C THR A 81 5.44 21.96 8.25
N ASN A 82 5.49 21.24 7.14
CA ASN A 82 4.41 21.11 6.15
C ASN A 82 3.55 19.86 6.33
N ASP A 83 3.70 19.09 7.41
CA ASP A 83 2.99 17.82 7.64
C ASP A 83 1.47 18.00 7.63
N TYR A 84 0.95 19.05 8.27
CA TYR A 84 -0.47 19.38 8.25
C TYR A 84 -0.99 19.73 6.86
N GLU A 85 -0.20 20.45 6.05
CA GLU A 85 -0.58 20.76 4.66
C GLU A 85 -0.62 19.51 3.80
N GLY A 86 0.33 18.59 3.99
CA GLY A 86 0.29 17.27 3.35
C GLY A 86 -0.97 16.49 3.70
N TRP A 87 -1.35 16.46 4.97
CA TRP A 87 -2.58 15.84 5.42
C TRP A 87 -3.84 16.48 4.82
N LYS A 88 -3.94 17.79 4.81
CA LYS A 88 -5.05 18.50 4.14
C LYS A 88 -5.11 18.19 2.65
N GLY A 89 -3.96 18.19 1.99
CA GLY A 89 -3.86 17.84 0.58
C GLY A 89 -4.37 16.41 0.30
N PHE A 90 -4.01 15.45 1.18
CA PHE A 90 -4.55 14.09 1.11
C PHE A 90 -6.08 14.07 1.20
N LEU A 91 -6.67 14.73 2.21
CA LEU A 91 -8.12 14.76 2.37
C LEU A 91 -8.82 15.42 1.17
N GLN A 92 -8.29 16.52 0.66
CA GLN A 92 -8.81 17.21 -0.54
C GLN A 92 -8.75 16.29 -1.78
N LYS A 93 -7.65 15.55 -1.95
CA LYS A 93 -7.51 14.59 -3.05
C LYS A 93 -8.53 13.46 -2.95
N ILE A 94 -8.77 12.94 -1.76
CA ILE A 94 -9.81 11.92 -1.51
C ILE A 94 -11.21 12.47 -1.80
N GLU A 95 -11.53 13.70 -1.42
CA GLU A 95 -12.79 14.36 -1.74
C GLU A 95 -12.97 14.54 -3.25
N GLN A 96 -11.92 14.94 -3.96
CA GLN A 96 -11.92 15.02 -5.40
C GLN A 96 -12.28 13.67 -6.05
N TYR A 97 -11.63 12.57 -5.63
CA TYR A 97 -11.92 11.24 -6.14
C TYR A 97 -13.35 10.80 -5.80
N ARG A 98 -13.80 11.04 -4.57
CA ARG A 98 -15.18 10.74 -4.16
C ARG A 98 -16.22 11.47 -4.99
N SER A 99 -15.94 12.71 -5.42
CA SER A 99 -16.85 13.48 -6.28
C SER A 99 -16.86 12.99 -7.72
N GLN A 100 -15.76 12.42 -8.20
CA GLN A 100 -15.61 11.90 -9.56
C GLN A 100 -16.15 10.48 -9.74
N PHE A 101 -16.04 9.64 -8.69
CA PHE A 101 -16.34 8.22 -8.76
C PHE A 101 -17.41 7.83 -7.74
N PRO A 102 -18.64 7.52 -8.20
CA PRO A 102 -19.77 7.20 -7.29
C PRO A 102 -19.50 5.99 -6.39
N VAL A 103 -18.79 5.00 -6.90
CA VAL A 103 -18.36 3.81 -6.14
C VAL A 103 -16.84 3.75 -6.20
N LEU A 104 -16.20 4.11 -5.11
CA LEU A 104 -14.75 4.24 -5.00
C LEU A 104 -14.18 3.14 -4.11
N VAL A 105 -13.11 2.50 -4.57
CA VAL A 105 -12.27 1.58 -3.80
C VAL A 105 -10.86 2.17 -3.71
N LEU A 106 -10.40 2.45 -2.50
CA LEU A 106 -9.05 2.92 -2.21
C LEU A 106 -8.21 1.72 -1.78
N ALA A 107 -7.51 1.14 -2.75
CA ALA A 107 -6.72 -0.07 -2.54
C ALA A 107 -5.32 0.25 -2.03
N HIS A 108 -4.92 -0.44 -0.98
CA HIS A 108 -3.59 -0.35 -0.38
C HIS A 108 -3.09 -1.75 0.02
N TYR A 109 -1.85 -1.86 0.46
CA TYR A 109 -1.29 -3.13 0.88
C TYR A 109 -0.90 -3.09 2.35
N SER A 110 -1.54 -3.95 3.16
CA SER A 110 -1.40 -4.03 4.61
C SER A 110 -2.22 -2.99 5.40
N ASN A 111 -2.06 -3.00 6.72
CA ASN A 111 -2.80 -2.08 7.61
C ASN A 111 -2.08 -0.73 7.82
N HIS A 112 -0.95 -0.51 7.15
CA HIS A 112 -0.10 0.65 7.41
C HIS A 112 -0.82 1.97 7.09
N GLU A 113 -1.40 2.08 5.90
CA GLU A 113 -2.08 3.27 5.40
C GLU A 113 -3.29 3.62 6.26
N LYS A 114 -4.12 2.63 6.58
CA LYS A 114 -5.29 2.82 7.46
C LYS A 114 -4.89 3.26 8.87
N ALA A 115 -3.83 2.67 9.43
CA ALA A 115 -3.31 3.04 10.74
C ALA A 115 -2.75 4.47 10.73
N THR A 116 -2.06 4.86 9.67
CA THR A 116 -1.51 6.22 9.50
C THR A 116 -2.63 7.26 9.37
N ILE A 117 -3.66 7.00 8.56
CA ILE A 117 -4.84 7.89 8.45
C ILE A 117 -5.47 8.10 9.84
N LYS A 118 -5.62 7.03 10.64
CA LYS A 118 -6.15 7.14 11.99
C LYS A 118 -5.26 7.96 12.91
N GLN A 119 -3.94 7.80 12.83
CA GLN A 119 -2.97 8.57 13.62
C GLN A 119 -3.02 10.07 13.25
N TYR A 120 -3.09 10.40 11.96
CA TYR A 120 -3.19 11.77 11.48
C TYR A 120 -4.50 12.44 11.88
N ALA A 121 -5.61 11.71 11.80
CA ALA A 121 -6.90 12.21 12.28
C ALA A 121 -6.85 12.60 13.76
N ALA A 122 -6.26 11.74 14.61
CA ALA A 122 -6.10 12.02 16.04
C ALA A 122 -5.10 13.17 16.30
N ARG A 123 -3.95 13.21 15.59
CA ARG A 123 -2.93 14.26 15.72
C ARG A 123 -3.50 15.65 15.50
N TYR A 124 -4.37 15.80 14.50
CA TYR A 124 -4.92 17.09 14.08
C TYR A 124 -6.36 17.32 14.54
N ALA A 125 -6.86 16.51 15.48
CA ALA A 125 -8.23 16.58 16.01
C ALA A 125 -9.30 16.61 14.90
N MET A 126 -9.10 15.76 13.86
CA MET A 126 -9.95 15.67 12.67
C MET A 126 -10.74 14.34 12.59
N GLU A 127 -10.90 13.62 13.70
CA GLU A 127 -11.65 12.35 13.73
C GLU A 127 -13.12 12.53 13.29
N ASN A 128 -13.69 13.72 13.54
CA ASN A 128 -15.03 14.07 13.13
C ASN A 128 -15.12 14.73 11.74
N HIS A 129 -14.00 14.84 11.02
CA HIS A 129 -14.03 15.35 9.65
C HIS A 129 -14.79 14.38 8.74
N PRO A 130 -15.75 14.86 7.90
CA PRO A 130 -16.63 13.98 7.11
C PRO A 130 -15.87 12.95 6.25
N THR A 131 -14.75 13.36 5.65
CA THR A 131 -13.91 12.47 4.83
C THR A 131 -13.19 11.42 5.69
N VAL A 132 -12.72 11.79 6.87
CA VAL A 132 -12.08 10.87 7.82
C VAL A 132 -13.11 9.85 8.34
N MET A 133 -14.30 10.31 8.75
CA MET A 133 -15.38 9.42 9.17
C MET A 133 -15.79 8.44 8.08
N TRP A 134 -15.81 8.87 6.83
CA TRP A 134 -16.07 7.98 5.69
C TRP A 134 -14.92 7.00 5.44
N LEU A 135 -13.66 7.45 5.49
CA LEU A 135 -12.49 6.59 5.30
C LEU A 135 -12.37 5.49 6.38
N LEU A 136 -12.76 5.78 7.61
CA LEU A 136 -12.56 4.88 8.76
C LEU A 136 -13.85 4.22 9.26
N GLY A 137 -15.01 4.58 8.71
CA GLY A 137 -16.33 4.07 9.11
C GLY A 137 -16.65 2.67 8.57
N ASP A 138 -17.88 2.21 8.81
CA ASP A 138 -18.32 0.86 8.45
C ASP A 138 -18.37 0.63 6.93
N ASN A 139 -18.69 1.67 6.15
CA ASN A 139 -18.69 1.65 4.68
C ASN A 139 -17.40 2.27 4.12
N SER A 140 -16.28 1.98 4.74
CA SER A 140 -14.97 2.47 4.33
C SER A 140 -14.64 2.07 2.90
N PRO A 141 -14.15 2.98 2.06
CA PRO A 141 -13.63 2.64 0.73
C PRO A 141 -12.24 2.01 0.79
N LEU A 142 -11.57 2.03 1.95
CA LEU A 142 -10.23 1.46 2.12
C LEU A 142 -10.27 -0.05 1.99
N PHE A 143 -9.49 -0.58 1.08
CA PHE A 143 -9.40 -2.00 0.80
C PHE A 143 -7.95 -2.50 0.91
N ASP A 144 -7.68 -3.27 1.96
CA ASP A 144 -6.38 -3.89 2.17
C ASP A 144 -6.25 -5.15 1.31
N MET A 145 -5.41 -5.09 0.26
CA MET A 145 -5.15 -6.20 -0.66
C MET A 145 -4.43 -7.39 0.01
N GLN A 146 -3.72 -7.19 1.10
CA GLN A 146 -3.07 -8.28 1.82
C GLN A 146 -4.09 -9.24 2.45
N LYS A 147 -5.19 -8.69 2.95
CA LYS A 147 -6.20 -9.46 3.67
C LYS A 147 -6.83 -10.60 2.85
N PRO A 148 -7.42 -10.37 1.67
CA PRO A 148 -7.97 -11.45 0.86
C PRO A 148 -6.89 -12.45 0.40
N ILE A 149 -5.66 -12.01 0.15
CA ILE A 149 -4.56 -12.92 -0.16
C ILE A 149 -4.28 -13.85 1.01
N LEU A 150 -4.17 -13.31 2.22
CA LEU A 150 -3.95 -14.11 3.43
C LEU A 150 -5.13 -15.04 3.74
N ASP A 151 -6.35 -14.60 3.53
CA ASP A 151 -7.53 -15.38 3.88
C ASP A 151 -7.81 -16.50 2.86
N CYS A 152 -7.57 -16.26 1.57
CA CYS A 152 -8.00 -17.13 0.49
C CYS A 152 -6.89 -18.00 -0.11
N LEU A 153 -5.60 -17.65 0.08
CA LEU A 153 -4.50 -18.30 -0.62
C LEU A 153 -3.42 -18.84 0.30
N VAL A 154 -2.79 -19.93 -0.15
CA VAL A 154 -1.49 -20.38 0.33
C VAL A 154 -0.51 -20.33 -0.83
N LEU A 155 0.51 -19.50 -0.69
CA LEU A 155 1.52 -19.22 -1.70
C LEU A 155 2.84 -19.92 -1.35
N PRO A 156 3.72 -20.23 -2.35
CA PRO A 156 5.03 -20.83 -2.12
C PRO A 156 6.05 -19.82 -1.59
N LEU A 157 5.63 -18.99 -0.61
CA LEU A 157 6.40 -17.89 -0.05
C LEU A 157 6.55 -18.01 1.46
N ARG A 158 7.68 -17.59 1.99
CA ARG A 158 7.91 -17.48 3.44
C ARG A 158 7.21 -16.28 4.06
N ARG A 159 7.06 -15.22 3.29
CA ARG A 159 6.42 -13.95 3.67
C ARG A 159 5.41 -13.56 2.60
N TYR A 160 4.36 -12.91 3.02
CA TYR A 160 3.32 -12.38 2.13
C TYR A 160 3.46 -10.85 2.04
N GLY A 161 4.71 -10.39 1.91
CA GLY A 161 5.01 -9.01 1.61
C GLY A 161 4.64 -8.69 0.15
N GLN A 162 4.27 -7.47 -0.13
CA GLN A 162 3.93 -7.03 -1.48
C GLN A 162 5.05 -7.37 -2.50
N LYS A 163 6.28 -7.02 -2.18
CA LYS A 163 7.45 -7.31 -3.01
C LYS A 163 7.64 -8.81 -3.23
N ASP A 164 7.51 -9.61 -2.17
CA ASP A 164 7.71 -11.06 -2.26
C ASP A 164 6.71 -11.69 -3.24
N ILE A 165 5.45 -11.24 -3.24
CA ILE A 165 4.40 -11.75 -4.14
C ILE A 165 4.60 -11.18 -5.55
N CYS A 166 4.83 -9.88 -5.66
CA CYS A 166 4.87 -9.20 -6.95
C CYS A 166 6.08 -9.59 -7.79
N THR A 167 7.24 -9.83 -7.19
CA THR A 167 8.46 -10.20 -7.93
C THR A 167 8.61 -11.70 -8.19
N HIS A 168 7.78 -12.54 -7.55
CA HIS A 168 7.87 -13.98 -7.76
C HIS A 168 7.45 -14.36 -9.18
N PRO A 169 8.29 -15.12 -9.93
CA PRO A 169 8.08 -15.40 -11.35
C PRO A 169 6.78 -16.17 -11.64
N ASP A 170 6.35 -17.05 -10.73
CA ASP A 170 5.15 -17.86 -10.90
C ASP A 170 3.87 -17.19 -10.32
N LEU A 171 3.98 -15.98 -9.78
CA LEU A 171 2.85 -15.23 -9.23
C LEU A 171 2.55 -14.00 -10.10
N VAL A 172 2.87 -12.81 -9.64
CA VAL A 172 2.61 -11.57 -10.42
C VAL A 172 3.67 -11.34 -11.48
N ASN A 173 4.92 -11.70 -11.20
CA ASN A 173 6.08 -11.55 -12.09
C ASN A 173 6.33 -10.10 -12.55
N LEU A 174 6.15 -9.16 -11.63
CA LEU A 174 6.40 -7.75 -11.89
C LEU A 174 7.92 -7.49 -11.92
N GLN A 175 8.37 -6.80 -12.96
CA GLN A 175 9.73 -6.27 -12.99
C GLN A 175 9.78 -4.98 -12.17
N TRP A 176 10.45 -5.03 -11.04
CA TRP A 176 10.65 -3.87 -10.17
C TRP A 176 11.87 -3.10 -10.63
N GLU A 177 11.74 -1.80 -10.91
CA GLU A 177 12.87 -1.00 -11.39
C GLU A 177 13.92 -0.78 -10.29
N ASN A 178 13.46 -0.58 -9.05
CA ASN A 178 14.31 -0.35 -7.88
C ASN A 178 14.54 -1.65 -7.08
N LYS A 179 15.20 -2.65 -7.66
CA LYS A 179 15.34 -4.01 -7.11
C LYS A 179 16.01 -4.07 -5.74
N ASP A 180 16.97 -3.22 -5.46
CA ASP A 180 17.82 -3.26 -4.25
C ASP A 180 17.31 -2.37 -3.11
N SER A 181 16.19 -1.66 -3.30
CA SER A 181 15.63 -0.77 -2.29
C SER A 181 14.82 -1.56 -1.25
N GLY A 182 15.38 -1.68 -0.05
CA GLY A 182 14.63 -2.17 1.12
C GLY A 182 13.65 -1.11 1.66
N SER A 183 12.78 -1.51 2.58
CA SER A 183 11.75 -0.65 3.19
C SER A 183 12.26 0.65 3.87
N GLN A 184 13.55 0.77 4.10
CA GLN A 184 14.16 1.97 4.68
C GLN A 184 14.83 2.86 3.63
N TRP A 185 14.86 2.45 2.37
CA TRP A 185 15.57 3.20 1.33
C TRP A 185 14.97 4.60 1.14
N SER A 186 13.66 4.71 1.04
CA SER A 186 12.96 6.00 0.85
C SER A 186 13.22 6.95 2.02
N VAL A 187 13.26 6.44 3.25
CA VAL A 187 13.58 7.24 4.45
C VAL A 187 15.00 7.83 4.38
N VAL A 188 15.98 7.01 3.98
CA VAL A 188 17.37 7.47 3.80
C VAL A 188 17.45 8.51 2.68
N GLN A 189 16.79 8.29 1.56
CA GLN A 189 16.76 9.27 0.47
C GLN A 189 16.05 10.57 0.89
N PHE A 190 14.96 10.48 1.65
CA PHE A 190 14.30 11.67 2.17
C PHE A 190 15.18 12.47 3.12
N SER A 191 15.94 11.83 4.00
CA SER A 191 16.93 12.51 4.85
C SER A 191 18.04 13.19 4.03
N ARG A 192 18.49 12.57 2.92
CA ARG A 192 19.41 13.21 1.97
C ARG A 192 18.76 14.40 1.26
N PHE A 193 17.51 14.26 0.82
CA PHE A 193 16.73 15.35 0.23
C PHE A 193 16.65 16.56 1.15
N GLN A 194 16.38 16.34 2.44
CA GLN A 194 16.29 17.42 3.43
C GLN A 194 17.65 18.14 3.64
N SER A 195 18.75 17.42 3.63
CA SER A 195 20.10 17.96 3.85
C SER A 195 20.77 18.51 2.58
N GLU A 196 20.23 18.21 1.39
CA GLU A 196 20.83 18.63 0.11
C GLU A 196 20.57 20.12 -0.17
N SER A 197 21.65 20.87 -0.40
CA SER A 197 21.61 22.30 -0.74
C SER A 197 21.61 22.57 -2.24
N ASN A 198 22.12 21.62 -3.05
CA ASN A 198 22.11 21.75 -4.51
C ASN A 198 20.70 21.43 -5.03
N PHE A 199 20.05 22.41 -5.63
CA PHE A 199 18.69 22.29 -6.14
C PHE A 199 18.53 21.14 -7.16
N ILE A 200 19.47 20.96 -8.07
CA ILE A 200 19.41 19.92 -9.12
C ILE A 200 19.47 18.53 -8.48
N GLU A 201 20.43 18.30 -7.59
CA GLU A 201 20.56 17.03 -6.89
C GLU A 201 19.35 16.76 -5.97
N LYS A 202 18.84 17.80 -5.32
CA LYS A 202 17.62 17.71 -4.51
C LYS A 202 16.41 17.24 -5.35
N GLN A 203 16.22 17.83 -6.55
CA GLN A 203 15.14 17.40 -7.46
C GLN A 203 15.33 15.99 -7.98
N LYS A 204 16.57 15.57 -8.21
CA LYS A 204 16.89 14.20 -8.61
C LYS A 204 16.50 13.20 -7.51
N ILE A 205 16.89 13.45 -6.27
CA ILE A 205 16.52 12.60 -5.12
C ILE A 205 14.99 12.50 -5.00
N LYS A 206 14.28 13.64 -5.12
CA LYS A 206 12.81 13.65 -5.11
C LYS A 206 12.24 12.76 -6.21
N THR A 207 12.77 12.86 -7.43
CA THR A 207 12.31 12.05 -8.57
C THR A 207 12.53 10.56 -8.32
N GLU A 208 13.65 10.18 -7.71
CA GLU A 208 13.94 8.79 -7.33
C GLU A 208 12.93 8.25 -6.30
N ILE A 209 12.60 9.05 -5.27
CA ILE A 209 11.59 8.68 -4.27
C ILE A 209 10.21 8.55 -4.92
N LEU A 210 9.82 9.46 -5.80
CA LEU A 210 8.55 9.41 -6.53
C LEU A 210 8.47 8.17 -7.42
N SER A 211 9.56 7.80 -8.10
CA SER A 211 9.63 6.58 -8.90
C SER A 211 9.48 5.33 -8.03
N TYR A 212 10.11 5.31 -6.85
CA TYR A 212 10.01 4.21 -5.92
C TYR A 212 8.57 3.99 -5.44
N ASN A 213 7.91 5.03 -4.96
CA ASN A 213 6.52 4.95 -4.51
C ASN A 213 5.56 4.60 -5.66
N ARG A 214 5.81 5.12 -6.87
CA ARG A 214 5.05 4.74 -8.06
C ARG A 214 5.12 3.24 -8.34
N ASP A 215 6.29 2.62 -8.18
CA ASP A 215 6.46 1.17 -8.34
C ASP A 215 5.62 0.40 -7.30
N ASP A 216 5.57 0.88 -6.03
CA ASP A 216 4.80 0.27 -4.96
C ASP A 216 3.28 0.37 -5.24
N VAL A 217 2.80 1.51 -5.75
CA VAL A 217 1.41 1.69 -6.14
C VAL A 217 1.05 0.83 -7.36
N ILE A 218 1.94 0.74 -8.37
CA ILE A 218 1.78 -0.15 -9.53
C ILE A 218 1.72 -1.61 -9.07
N ALA A 219 2.53 -2.00 -8.08
CA ALA A 219 2.52 -3.35 -7.55
C ALA A 219 1.16 -3.69 -6.90
N THR A 220 0.56 -2.78 -6.12
CA THR A 220 -0.78 -2.96 -5.57
C THR A 220 -1.82 -3.17 -6.67
N ARG A 221 -1.72 -2.43 -7.76
CA ARG A 221 -2.60 -2.59 -8.93
C ARG A 221 -2.38 -3.93 -9.65
N GLN A 222 -1.14 -4.37 -9.80
CA GLN A 222 -0.85 -5.67 -10.42
C GLN A 222 -1.32 -6.83 -9.55
N LEU A 223 -1.27 -6.70 -8.22
CA LEU A 223 -1.87 -7.65 -7.29
C LEU A 223 -3.38 -7.77 -7.48
N GLU A 224 -4.10 -6.66 -7.66
CA GLU A 224 -5.53 -6.69 -7.97
C GLU A 224 -5.80 -7.48 -9.25
N VAL A 225 -5.10 -7.16 -10.34
CA VAL A 225 -5.28 -7.83 -11.64
C VAL A 225 -4.98 -9.32 -11.54
N TRP A 226 -3.88 -9.67 -10.88
CA TRP A 226 -3.49 -11.06 -10.67
C TRP A 226 -4.54 -11.80 -9.82
N PHE A 227 -5.00 -11.20 -8.73
CA PHE A 227 -6.00 -11.79 -7.85
C PHE A 227 -7.33 -12.02 -8.57
N ARG A 228 -7.80 -11.06 -9.36
CA ARG A 228 -9.02 -11.22 -10.18
C ARG A 228 -8.91 -12.39 -11.14
N ARG A 229 -7.75 -12.58 -11.78
CA ARG A 229 -7.52 -13.73 -12.70
C ARG A 229 -7.55 -15.10 -12.00
N LEU A 230 -7.15 -15.15 -10.74
CA LEU A 230 -7.19 -16.42 -9.98
C LEU A 230 -8.62 -16.86 -9.63
N PHE A 231 -9.55 -15.93 -9.57
CA PHE A 231 -10.93 -16.17 -9.11
C PHE A 231 -11.99 -15.93 -10.20
N SER A 232 -11.56 -15.60 -11.44
CA SER A 232 -12.43 -15.48 -12.64
C SER A 232 -12.97 -16.82 -13.18
#